data_fb1f91b3f2baf9ba9318620896bec41a
#
_entry.id   fb1f91b3f2baf9ba9318620896bec41a
#
_cell.length_a   1.000
_cell.length_b   1.000
_cell.length_c   1.000
_cell.angle_alpha   90.00
_cell.angle_beta   90.00
_cell.angle_gamma   90.00
#
_symmetry.space_group_name_H-M   'P 1'
#
loop_
_entity.id
_entity.type
_entity.pdbx_description
1 polymer ?
#
loop_
_entity_poly.entity_id
_entity_poly.type
_entity_poly.pdbx_seq_one_letter_code
_entity_poly.pdbx_strand_id
1 'polypeptide(L)'
;MTQPQPGPGPGPARILLADDHTLVRRGVRLILDAEPDLTVVGEAADGAEAVAQARGLDVDLAVLDIAMPRQTGLQAARELARTRPGLRILMLTMYDNEQYFFEALRAGASGYVLKSVADRDLVEACRAALRDEPFIYPGAETTLIRTYLDRARSGGPIPERHITEREEEILKLVAEGHSSKEIGDLLVISPKTVERHRANLLQKLGLRDRLELTRYAIRVGLIEP
;
A
#
# COMPACT_ATOMS: atom_id res chain seq x y z
N MET A 1 2.94 -41.51 -34.19
CA MET A 1 2.13 -40.38 -33.69
C MET A 1 2.94 -39.72 -32.63
N THR A 2 3.64 -38.65 -32.99
CA THR A 2 4.49 -37.87 -32.08
C THR A 2 3.57 -36.90 -31.35
N GLN A 3 3.50 -37.00 -30.01
CA GLN A 3 2.79 -36.02 -29.17
C GLN A 3 3.47 -34.66 -29.35
N PRO A 4 2.72 -33.58 -29.56
CA PRO A 4 3.28 -32.25 -29.56
C PRO A 4 3.88 -31.99 -28.16
N GLN A 5 5.15 -31.63 -28.12
CA GLN A 5 5.78 -31.15 -26.89
C GLN A 5 5.05 -29.86 -26.45
N PRO A 6 4.71 -29.72 -25.17
CA PRO A 6 4.18 -28.46 -24.68
C PRO A 6 5.21 -27.38 -25.00
N GLY A 7 4.79 -26.30 -25.65
CA GLY A 7 5.60 -25.12 -25.85
C GLY A 7 6.12 -24.58 -24.52
N PRO A 8 7.20 -23.77 -24.50
CA PRO A 8 7.67 -23.15 -23.29
C PRO A 8 6.50 -22.43 -22.63
N GLY A 9 6.17 -22.82 -21.40
CA GLY A 9 5.17 -22.15 -20.59
C GLY A 9 5.55 -20.68 -20.42
N PRO A 10 4.62 -19.80 -20.00
CA PRO A 10 4.96 -18.43 -19.69
C PRO A 10 6.17 -18.43 -18.71
N GLY A 11 7.16 -17.59 -19.00
CA GLY A 11 8.33 -17.46 -18.14
C GLY A 11 7.93 -17.08 -16.70
N PRO A 12 8.88 -17.00 -15.75
CA PRO A 12 8.59 -16.65 -14.38
C PRO A 12 7.88 -15.29 -14.32
N ALA A 13 6.90 -15.16 -13.42
CA ALA A 13 6.18 -13.91 -13.21
C ALA A 13 7.15 -12.82 -12.69
N ARG A 14 7.06 -11.64 -13.26
CA ARG A 14 7.99 -10.53 -13.10
C ARG A 14 7.49 -9.61 -11.99
N ILE A 15 8.24 -9.52 -10.90
CA ILE A 15 7.86 -8.81 -9.68
C ILE A 15 8.66 -7.53 -9.53
N LEU A 16 7.97 -6.42 -9.26
CA LEU A 16 8.55 -5.18 -8.76
C LEU A 16 8.36 -5.15 -7.24
N LEU A 17 9.46 -5.02 -6.50
CA LEU A 17 9.44 -4.99 -5.04
C LEU A 17 9.78 -3.59 -4.54
N ALA A 18 8.91 -2.99 -3.72
CA ALA A 18 9.14 -1.68 -3.11
C ALA A 18 9.02 -1.75 -1.58
N ASP A 19 10.09 -1.36 -0.90
CA ASP A 19 10.22 -1.31 0.56
C ASP A 19 11.40 -0.39 0.90
N ASP A 20 11.26 0.55 1.83
CA ASP A 20 12.34 1.46 2.19
C ASP A 20 13.40 0.79 3.10
N HIS A 21 13.05 -0.32 3.75
CA HIS A 21 13.95 -1.10 4.59
C HIS A 21 14.81 -2.06 3.75
N THR A 22 16.06 -1.69 3.49
CA THR A 22 16.99 -2.47 2.63
C THR A 22 17.12 -3.93 3.06
N LEU A 23 17.14 -4.22 4.37
CA LEU A 23 17.27 -5.60 4.87
C LEU A 23 16.03 -6.44 4.58
N VAL A 24 14.83 -5.86 4.80
CA VAL A 24 13.54 -6.50 4.50
C VAL A 24 13.44 -6.75 3.00
N ARG A 25 13.72 -5.74 2.18
CA ARG A 25 13.68 -5.85 0.72
C ARG A 25 14.58 -6.97 0.20
N ARG A 26 15.81 -7.05 0.71
CA ARG A 26 16.72 -8.16 0.36
C ARG A 26 16.21 -9.53 0.80
N GLY A 27 15.64 -9.63 2.00
CA GLY A 27 15.04 -10.87 2.51
C GLY A 27 13.87 -11.32 1.65
N VAL A 28 12.94 -10.40 1.35
CA VAL A 28 11.78 -10.66 0.48
C VAL A 28 12.23 -11.09 -0.92
N ARG A 29 13.21 -10.40 -1.50
CA ARG A 29 13.79 -10.79 -2.79
C ARG A 29 14.31 -12.22 -2.78
N LEU A 30 15.10 -12.59 -1.76
CA LEU A 30 15.64 -13.96 -1.65
C LEU A 30 14.53 -15.01 -1.57
N ILE A 31 13.43 -14.73 -0.85
CA ILE A 31 12.26 -15.62 -0.76
C ILE A 31 11.62 -15.79 -2.13
N LEU A 32 11.38 -14.69 -2.86
CA LEU A 32 10.70 -14.73 -4.15
C LEU A 32 11.59 -15.33 -5.25
N ASP A 33 12.87 -14.96 -5.32
CA ASP A 33 13.80 -15.48 -6.33
C ASP A 33 14.20 -16.97 -6.09
N ALA A 34 13.88 -17.54 -4.91
CA ALA A 34 14.02 -18.98 -4.66
C ALA A 34 12.94 -19.82 -5.37
N GLU A 35 11.84 -19.20 -5.81
CA GLU A 35 10.73 -19.87 -6.50
C GLU A 35 10.96 -19.85 -8.02
N PRO A 36 10.83 -20.99 -8.72
CA PRO A 36 11.13 -21.09 -10.16
C PRO A 36 10.14 -20.33 -11.05
N ASP A 37 8.95 -20.02 -10.52
CA ASP A 37 7.86 -19.34 -11.19
C ASP A 37 7.78 -17.84 -10.91
N LEU A 38 8.67 -17.30 -10.05
CA LEU A 38 8.72 -15.89 -9.68
C LEU A 38 10.12 -15.31 -9.93
N THR A 39 10.21 -14.01 -10.26
CA THR A 39 11.50 -13.32 -10.38
C THR A 39 11.35 -11.83 -10.07
N VAL A 40 12.22 -11.28 -9.22
CA VAL A 40 12.25 -9.86 -8.92
C VAL A 40 13.04 -9.12 -9.99
N VAL A 41 12.35 -8.36 -10.83
CA VAL A 41 12.92 -7.62 -11.97
C VAL A 41 13.23 -6.15 -11.66
N GLY A 42 12.73 -5.62 -10.55
CA GLY A 42 12.96 -4.26 -10.10
C GLY A 42 12.83 -4.13 -8.59
N GLU A 43 13.60 -3.21 -8.01
CA GLU A 43 13.54 -2.85 -6.61
C GLU A 43 13.40 -1.33 -6.46
N ALA A 44 12.57 -0.86 -5.54
CA ALA A 44 12.37 0.55 -5.23
C ALA A 44 12.45 0.80 -3.72
N ALA A 45 12.94 1.98 -3.33
CA ALA A 45 13.02 2.40 -1.93
C ALA A 45 11.84 3.30 -1.51
N ASP A 46 10.96 3.63 -2.44
CA ASP A 46 9.72 4.38 -2.19
C ASP A 46 8.71 4.23 -3.33
N GLY A 47 7.51 4.78 -3.11
CA GLY A 47 6.42 4.68 -4.08
C GLY A 47 6.67 5.41 -5.39
N ALA A 48 7.37 6.55 -5.38
CA ALA A 48 7.66 7.31 -6.60
C ALA A 48 8.63 6.56 -7.50
N GLU A 49 9.66 5.95 -6.91
CA GLU A 49 10.59 5.07 -7.63
C GLU A 49 9.87 3.83 -8.17
N ALA A 50 8.98 3.21 -7.37
CA ALA A 50 8.19 2.06 -7.80
C ALA A 50 7.31 2.40 -9.02
N VAL A 51 6.61 3.52 -9.00
CA VAL A 51 5.79 4.00 -10.13
C VAL A 51 6.66 4.27 -11.36
N ALA A 52 7.82 4.92 -11.18
CA ALA A 52 8.74 5.21 -12.27
C ALA A 52 9.28 3.91 -12.92
N GLN A 53 9.71 2.94 -12.11
CA GLN A 53 10.20 1.65 -12.60
C GLN A 53 9.11 0.84 -13.31
N ALA A 54 7.90 0.81 -12.76
CA ALA A 54 6.77 0.12 -13.36
C ALA A 54 6.40 0.64 -14.76
N ARG A 55 6.73 1.89 -15.10
CA ARG A 55 6.51 2.44 -16.45
C ARG A 55 7.49 1.90 -17.48
N GLY A 56 8.72 1.57 -17.07
CA GLY A 56 9.80 1.14 -17.97
C GLY A 56 10.03 -0.36 -17.99
N LEU A 57 9.54 -1.08 -16.99
CA LEU A 57 9.70 -2.53 -16.86
C LEU A 57 8.39 -3.25 -17.24
N ASP A 58 8.55 -4.42 -17.79
CA ASP A 58 7.46 -5.37 -17.93
C ASP A 58 7.29 -6.08 -16.59
N VAL A 59 6.20 -5.77 -15.87
CA VAL A 59 5.92 -6.22 -14.50
C VAL A 59 4.51 -6.79 -14.45
N ASP A 60 4.39 -7.98 -13.86
CA ASP A 60 3.11 -8.68 -13.66
C ASP A 60 2.51 -8.40 -12.30
N LEU A 61 3.38 -8.24 -11.27
CA LEU A 61 2.98 -8.01 -9.88
C LEU A 61 3.88 -6.94 -9.23
N ALA A 62 3.27 -5.96 -8.57
CA ALA A 62 3.95 -5.04 -7.68
C ALA A 62 3.71 -5.44 -6.22
N VAL A 63 4.77 -5.72 -5.47
CA VAL A 63 4.75 -5.94 -4.01
C VAL A 63 5.21 -4.66 -3.35
N LEU A 64 4.32 -3.99 -2.63
CA LEU A 64 4.53 -2.63 -2.11
C LEU A 64 4.40 -2.61 -0.59
N ASP A 65 5.42 -2.08 0.10
CA ASP A 65 5.25 -1.69 1.49
C ASP A 65 4.32 -0.48 1.60
N ILE A 66 3.53 -0.42 2.65
CA ILE A 66 2.60 0.70 2.89
C ILE A 66 3.37 1.97 3.28
N ALA A 67 4.25 1.86 4.28
CA ALA A 67 4.96 2.99 4.85
C ALA A 67 6.30 3.18 4.15
N MET A 68 6.34 4.08 3.20
CA MET A 68 7.56 4.47 2.50
C MET A 68 7.69 5.99 2.45
N PRO A 69 8.92 6.54 2.44
CA PRO A 69 9.17 7.97 2.33
C PRO A 69 8.71 8.52 0.96
N ARG A 70 8.59 9.84 0.85
CA ARG A 70 8.18 10.56 -0.37
C ARG A 70 6.77 10.20 -0.81
N GLN A 71 6.57 9.04 -1.39
CA GLN A 71 5.27 8.52 -1.81
C GLN A 71 5.02 7.18 -1.12
N THR A 72 3.89 7.07 -0.41
CA THR A 72 3.52 5.83 0.30
C THR A 72 3.12 4.73 -0.68
N GLY A 73 3.17 3.47 -0.24
CA GLY A 73 2.73 2.35 -1.07
C GLY A 73 1.25 2.42 -1.45
N LEU A 74 0.40 2.96 -0.58
CA LEU A 74 -1.02 3.18 -0.91
C LEU A 74 -1.19 4.21 -2.03
N GLN A 75 -0.41 5.30 -2.01
CA GLN A 75 -0.41 6.29 -3.09
C GLN A 75 0.11 5.70 -4.39
N ALA A 76 1.22 4.94 -4.33
CA ALA A 76 1.76 4.23 -5.47
C ALA A 76 0.77 3.22 -6.05
N ALA A 77 0.09 2.44 -5.19
CA ALA A 77 -0.93 1.47 -5.60
C ALA A 77 -2.09 2.15 -6.36
N ARG A 78 -2.63 3.27 -5.85
CA ARG A 78 -3.68 4.05 -6.53
C ARG A 78 -3.23 4.53 -7.91
N GLU A 79 -2.00 5.04 -8.02
CA GLU A 79 -1.45 5.51 -9.28
C GLU A 79 -1.22 4.35 -10.27
N LEU A 80 -0.66 3.24 -9.81
CA LEU A 80 -0.43 2.04 -10.63
C LEU A 80 -1.74 1.41 -11.09
N ALA A 81 -2.73 1.27 -10.23
CA ALA A 81 -4.05 0.74 -10.59
C ALA A 81 -4.72 1.58 -11.70
N ARG A 82 -4.54 2.91 -11.67
CA ARG A 82 -5.07 3.82 -12.69
C ARG A 82 -4.27 3.78 -13.99
N THR A 83 -2.94 3.71 -13.93
CA THR A 83 -2.04 3.85 -15.10
C THR A 83 -1.67 2.51 -15.74
N ARG A 84 -1.77 1.42 -15.00
CA ARG A 84 -1.42 0.04 -15.38
C ARG A 84 -2.51 -0.94 -14.91
N PRO A 85 -3.73 -0.91 -15.46
CA PRO A 85 -4.88 -1.69 -14.95
C PRO A 85 -4.68 -3.23 -15.03
N GLY A 86 -3.69 -3.70 -15.78
CA GLY A 86 -3.31 -5.12 -15.83
C GLY A 86 -2.27 -5.55 -14.80
N LEU A 87 -1.65 -4.59 -14.09
CA LEU A 87 -0.66 -4.87 -13.06
C LEU A 87 -1.35 -5.30 -11.75
N ARG A 88 -0.98 -6.46 -11.22
CA ARG A 88 -1.46 -6.90 -9.91
C ARG A 88 -0.68 -6.19 -8.81
N ILE A 89 -1.35 -5.90 -7.69
CA ILE A 89 -0.75 -5.17 -6.58
C ILE A 89 -0.98 -5.96 -5.29
N LEU A 90 0.11 -6.28 -4.59
CA LEU A 90 0.10 -6.91 -3.28
C LEU A 90 0.69 -5.95 -2.26
N MET A 91 -0.03 -5.65 -1.19
CA MET A 91 0.51 -4.85 -0.09
C MET A 91 1.24 -5.74 0.91
N LEU A 92 2.46 -5.35 1.25
CA LEU A 92 3.29 -5.99 2.27
C LEU A 92 3.53 -4.98 3.40
N THR A 93 3.18 -5.31 4.65
CA THR A 93 3.16 -4.32 5.73
C THR A 93 3.46 -4.88 7.10
N MET A 94 3.96 -4.04 8.00
CA MET A 94 4.08 -4.37 9.42
C MET A 94 2.77 -4.20 10.20
N TYR A 95 1.77 -3.56 9.60
CA TYR A 95 0.56 -3.14 10.32
C TYR A 95 -0.55 -4.18 10.20
N ASP A 96 -0.90 -4.80 11.32
CA ASP A 96 -2.11 -5.61 11.48
C ASP A 96 -3.29 -4.69 11.85
N ASN A 97 -3.79 -3.97 10.85
CA ASN A 97 -4.82 -2.96 11.06
C ASN A 97 -5.86 -3.00 9.94
N GLU A 98 -7.11 -3.17 10.34
CA GLU A 98 -8.28 -3.21 9.45
C GLU A 98 -8.39 -1.99 8.52
N GLN A 99 -8.03 -0.80 9.02
CA GLN A 99 -8.13 0.43 8.23
C GLN A 99 -7.18 0.39 7.03
N TYR A 100 -5.95 -0.08 7.20
CA TYR A 100 -4.99 -0.26 6.10
C TYR A 100 -5.46 -1.28 5.08
N PHE A 101 -6.05 -2.34 5.55
CA PHE A 101 -6.59 -3.35 4.66
C PHE A 101 -7.66 -2.75 3.73
N PHE A 102 -8.64 -2.01 4.27
CA PHE A 102 -9.65 -1.36 3.43
C PHE A 102 -9.05 -0.27 2.51
N GLU A 103 -8.07 0.48 2.98
CA GLU A 103 -7.36 1.46 2.14
C GLU A 103 -6.58 0.78 1.02
N ALA A 104 -5.96 -0.37 1.27
CA ALA A 104 -5.28 -1.17 0.27
C ALA A 104 -6.24 -1.65 -0.83
N LEU A 105 -7.39 -2.21 -0.44
CA LEU A 105 -8.43 -2.62 -1.41
C LEU A 105 -8.93 -1.45 -2.25
N ARG A 106 -9.17 -0.29 -1.63
CA ARG A 106 -9.57 0.94 -2.35
C ARG A 106 -8.49 1.45 -3.27
N ALA A 107 -7.23 1.25 -2.92
CA ALA A 107 -6.08 1.58 -3.75
C ALA A 107 -5.91 0.62 -4.94
N GLY A 108 -6.72 -0.44 -5.03
CA GLY A 108 -6.69 -1.42 -6.11
C GLY A 108 -5.75 -2.60 -5.82
N ALA A 109 -5.35 -2.82 -4.56
CA ALA A 109 -4.57 -4.00 -4.20
C ALA A 109 -5.42 -5.28 -4.29
N SER A 110 -4.83 -6.34 -4.84
CA SER A 110 -5.42 -7.69 -4.94
C SER A 110 -5.22 -8.50 -3.65
N GLY A 111 -4.30 -8.09 -2.78
CA GLY A 111 -4.03 -8.80 -1.54
C GLY A 111 -3.25 -7.96 -0.52
N TYR A 112 -3.19 -8.51 0.70
CA TYR A 112 -2.58 -7.86 1.86
C TYR A 112 -1.88 -8.90 2.73
N VAL A 113 -0.58 -8.72 2.95
CA VAL A 113 0.29 -9.64 3.69
C VAL A 113 1.04 -8.88 4.78
N LEU A 114 1.10 -9.47 5.97
CA LEU A 114 1.94 -8.93 7.03
C LEU A 114 3.40 -9.37 6.85
N LYS A 115 4.34 -8.45 7.02
CA LYS A 115 5.79 -8.76 6.99
C LYS A 115 6.19 -9.79 8.05
N SER A 116 5.46 -9.86 9.17
CA SER A 116 5.70 -10.84 10.25
C SER A 116 5.42 -12.30 9.88
N VAL A 117 4.70 -12.54 8.79
CA VAL A 117 4.36 -13.88 8.27
C VAL A 117 4.79 -14.07 6.81
N ALA A 118 5.56 -13.13 6.26
CA ALA A 118 5.97 -13.13 4.86
C ALA A 118 6.83 -14.35 4.49
N ASP A 119 7.63 -14.86 5.41
CA ASP A 119 8.43 -16.09 5.23
C ASP A 119 7.58 -17.31 4.89
N ARG A 120 6.33 -17.33 5.33
CA ARG A 120 5.39 -18.44 5.15
C ARG A 120 4.36 -18.18 4.05
N ASP A 121 3.79 -16.98 4.03
CA ASP A 121 2.55 -16.70 3.28
C ASP A 121 2.78 -15.86 2.01
N LEU A 122 3.95 -15.19 1.85
CA LEU A 122 4.20 -14.25 0.76
C LEU A 122 4.16 -14.90 -0.63
N VAL A 123 4.79 -16.06 -0.78
CA VAL A 123 4.85 -16.76 -2.06
C VAL A 123 3.45 -17.13 -2.53
N GLU A 124 2.62 -17.68 -1.64
CA GLU A 124 1.25 -18.04 -1.98
C GLU A 124 0.39 -16.80 -2.25
N ALA A 125 0.60 -15.72 -1.50
CA ALA A 125 -0.07 -14.44 -1.74
C ALA A 125 0.28 -13.86 -3.14
N CYS A 126 1.54 -13.95 -3.56
CA CYS A 126 1.95 -13.54 -4.91
C CYS A 126 1.25 -14.40 -5.98
N ARG A 127 1.23 -15.72 -5.79
CA ARG A 127 0.56 -16.64 -6.71
C ARG A 127 -0.95 -16.40 -6.79
N ALA A 128 -1.61 -16.17 -5.65
CA ALA A 128 -3.02 -15.82 -5.60
C ALA A 128 -3.31 -14.51 -6.34
N ALA A 129 -2.54 -13.47 -6.07
CA ALA A 129 -2.69 -12.18 -6.75
C ALA A 129 -2.51 -12.31 -8.28
N LEU A 130 -1.54 -13.11 -8.75
CA LEU A 130 -1.32 -13.38 -10.17
C LEU A 130 -2.48 -14.15 -10.84
N ARG A 131 -3.24 -14.93 -10.05
CA ARG A 131 -4.46 -15.63 -10.52
C ARG A 131 -5.74 -14.82 -10.41
N ASP A 132 -5.65 -13.53 -10.00
CA ASP A 132 -6.82 -12.69 -9.66
C ASP A 132 -7.61 -13.21 -8.44
N GLU A 133 -6.99 -13.99 -7.60
CA GLU A 133 -7.59 -14.48 -6.36
C GLU A 133 -7.20 -13.52 -5.21
N PRO A 134 -8.18 -13.01 -4.44
CA PRO A 134 -7.85 -12.17 -3.30
C PRO A 134 -7.11 -12.98 -2.24
N PHE A 135 -6.00 -12.44 -1.75
CA PHE A 135 -5.27 -13.03 -0.64
C PHE A 135 -5.40 -12.15 0.61
N ILE A 136 -5.97 -12.73 1.64
CA ILE A 136 -6.09 -12.10 2.95
C ILE A 136 -5.48 -13.08 3.95
N TYR A 137 -4.49 -12.64 4.73
CA TYR A 137 -3.94 -13.51 5.74
C TYR A 137 -5.00 -13.87 6.79
N PRO A 138 -4.99 -15.11 7.37
CA PRO A 138 -6.09 -15.65 8.19
C PRO A 138 -6.49 -14.80 9.41
N GLY A 139 -5.57 -14.03 9.97
CA GLY A 139 -5.85 -13.10 11.08
C GLY A 139 -6.77 -11.95 10.69
N ALA A 140 -6.66 -11.42 9.45
CA ALA A 140 -7.49 -10.34 8.96
C ALA A 140 -8.90 -10.79 8.56
N GLU A 141 -9.08 -12.03 8.12
CA GLU A 141 -10.41 -12.57 7.76
C GLU A 141 -11.41 -12.47 8.92
N THR A 142 -11.00 -12.90 10.10
CA THR A 142 -11.86 -12.87 11.31
C THR A 142 -12.24 -11.44 11.68
N THR A 143 -11.30 -10.51 11.59
CA THR A 143 -11.51 -9.08 11.88
C THR A 143 -12.45 -8.46 10.86
N LEU A 144 -12.29 -8.78 9.58
CA LEU A 144 -13.15 -8.31 8.48
C LEU A 144 -14.59 -8.80 8.64
N ILE A 145 -14.77 -10.08 8.90
CA ILE A 145 -16.10 -10.67 9.13
C ILE A 145 -16.77 -10.00 10.32
N ARG A 146 -16.05 -9.85 11.44
CA ARG A 146 -16.57 -9.19 12.65
C ARG A 146 -17.00 -7.75 12.35
N THR A 147 -16.14 -6.96 11.70
CA THR A 147 -16.43 -5.58 11.34
C THR A 147 -17.60 -5.46 10.38
N TYR A 148 -17.68 -6.34 9.38
CA TYR A 148 -18.82 -6.39 8.45
C TYR A 148 -20.13 -6.70 9.20
N LEU A 149 -20.12 -7.70 10.11
CA LEU A 149 -21.27 -8.08 10.92
C LEU A 149 -21.70 -6.97 11.88
N ASP A 150 -20.77 -6.30 12.54
CA ASP A 150 -21.04 -5.19 13.46
C ASP A 150 -21.65 -4.00 12.72
N ARG A 151 -21.16 -3.72 11.51
CA ARG A 151 -21.72 -2.69 10.61
C ARG A 151 -23.10 -3.06 10.08
N ALA A 152 -23.30 -4.30 9.67
CA ALA A 152 -24.60 -4.79 9.23
C ALA A 152 -25.65 -4.72 10.35
N ARG A 153 -25.23 -4.91 11.60
CA ARG A 153 -26.11 -4.80 12.79
C ARG A 153 -26.40 -3.34 13.18
N SER A 154 -25.41 -2.45 13.03
CA SER A 154 -25.55 -1.03 13.38
C SER A 154 -26.25 -0.17 12.33
N GLY A 155 -26.50 -0.71 11.13
CA GLY A 155 -27.20 -0.01 10.04
C GLY A 155 -26.48 1.26 9.53
N GLY A 156 -25.23 1.45 9.92
CA GLY A 156 -24.46 2.64 9.56
C GLY A 156 -23.79 2.50 8.19
N PRO A 157 -23.72 3.59 7.40
CA PRO A 157 -22.90 3.61 6.21
C PRO A 157 -21.45 3.37 6.60
N ILE A 158 -20.67 2.72 5.72
CA ILE A 158 -19.22 2.65 5.86
C ILE A 158 -18.74 4.10 5.98
N PRO A 159 -18.03 4.50 7.05
CA PRO A 159 -17.56 5.86 7.18
C PRO A 159 -16.68 6.21 5.99
N GLU A 160 -17.22 6.91 5.03
CA GLU A 160 -16.45 7.52 3.94
C GLU A 160 -15.72 8.74 4.51
N ARG A 161 -14.74 8.51 5.36
CA ARG A 161 -13.83 9.57 5.78
C ARG A 161 -12.72 9.71 4.74
N HIS A 162 -13.12 10.10 3.53
CA HIS A 162 -12.17 10.37 2.46
C HIS A 162 -11.40 11.64 2.77
N ILE A 163 -10.16 11.48 3.20
CA ILE A 163 -9.18 12.55 3.01
C ILE A 163 -8.74 12.51 1.55
N THR A 164 -8.67 13.67 0.92
CA THR A 164 -8.17 13.77 -0.45
C THR A 164 -6.67 13.50 -0.48
N GLU A 165 -6.11 13.13 -1.64
CA GLU A 165 -4.65 12.97 -1.82
C GLU A 165 -3.88 14.18 -1.28
N ARG A 166 -4.37 15.39 -1.52
CA ARG A 166 -3.77 16.62 -1.02
C ARG A 166 -3.85 16.76 0.51
N GLU A 167 -4.92 16.34 1.11
CA GLU A 167 -5.07 16.30 2.57
C GLU A 167 -4.18 15.22 3.20
N GLU A 168 -3.97 14.10 2.51
CA GLU A 168 -3.06 13.03 2.94
C GLU A 168 -1.59 13.49 2.91
N GLU A 169 -1.15 14.18 1.84
CA GLU A 169 0.17 14.79 1.77
C GLU A 169 0.41 15.79 2.92
N ILE A 170 -0.57 16.66 3.17
CA ILE A 170 -0.48 17.64 4.25
C ILE A 170 -0.47 16.95 5.62
N LEU A 171 -1.30 15.92 5.82
CA LEU A 171 -1.33 15.14 7.05
C LEU A 171 0.03 14.50 7.34
N LYS A 172 0.66 13.90 6.33
CA LYS A 172 2.01 13.33 6.43
C LYS A 172 3.02 14.37 6.89
N LEU A 173 3.12 15.49 6.18
CA LEU A 173 4.07 16.56 6.50
C LEU A 173 3.83 17.20 7.88
N VAL A 174 2.55 17.35 8.29
CA VAL A 174 2.19 17.80 9.65
C VAL A 174 2.69 16.82 10.70
N ALA A 175 2.55 15.54 10.46
CA ALA A 175 2.94 14.47 11.36
C ALA A 175 4.47 14.32 11.45
N GLU A 176 5.18 14.53 10.34
CA GLU A 176 6.65 14.60 10.27
C GLU A 176 7.24 15.84 10.96
N GLY A 177 6.41 16.76 11.46
CA GLY A 177 6.85 17.88 12.26
C GLY A 177 6.92 19.21 11.53
N HIS A 178 6.67 19.27 10.23
CA HIS A 178 6.75 20.50 9.44
C HIS A 178 5.76 21.56 9.89
N SER A 179 6.19 22.81 9.84
CA SER A 179 5.35 24.00 10.03
C SER A 179 4.50 24.26 8.80
N SER A 180 3.41 25.02 8.95
CA SER A 180 2.56 25.41 7.80
C SER A 180 3.30 26.22 6.73
N LYS A 181 4.37 26.92 7.10
CA LYS A 181 5.24 27.63 6.17
C LYS A 181 6.07 26.64 5.33
N GLU A 182 6.76 25.70 6.00
CA GLU A 182 7.58 24.68 5.34
C GLU A 182 6.72 23.79 4.43
N ILE A 183 5.54 23.38 4.90
CA ILE A 183 4.57 22.64 4.07
C ILE A 183 4.14 23.47 2.85
N GLY A 184 3.90 24.75 3.05
CA GLY A 184 3.56 25.67 1.95
C GLY A 184 4.66 25.74 0.90
N ASP A 185 5.91 25.85 1.33
CA ASP A 185 7.09 25.89 0.45
C ASP A 185 7.27 24.55 -0.29
N LEU A 186 7.15 23.40 0.40
CA LEU A 186 7.27 22.07 -0.19
C LEU A 186 6.18 21.77 -1.22
N LEU A 187 4.95 22.17 -0.94
CA LEU A 187 3.78 21.87 -1.76
C LEU A 187 3.39 22.99 -2.74
N VAL A 188 4.17 24.09 -2.76
CA VAL A 188 3.94 25.28 -3.61
C VAL A 188 2.54 25.87 -3.41
N ILE A 189 2.13 26.03 -2.15
CA ILE A 189 0.86 26.66 -1.75
C ILE A 189 1.07 27.65 -0.60
N SER A 190 0.10 28.55 -0.38
CA SER A 190 0.21 29.50 0.72
C SER A 190 0.10 28.80 2.10
N PRO A 191 0.82 29.29 3.15
CA PRO A 191 0.65 28.80 4.51
C PRO A 191 -0.81 28.85 4.98
N LYS A 192 -1.57 29.86 4.55
CA LYS A 192 -3.01 29.98 4.84
C LYS A 192 -3.82 28.84 4.21
N THR A 193 -3.43 28.37 3.03
CA THR A 193 -4.05 27.20 2.37
C THR A 193 -3.76 25.93 3.16
N VAL A 194 -2.54 25.78 3.67
CA VAL A 194 -2.16 24.65 4.55
C VAL A 194 -3.00 24.63 5.82
N GLU A 195 -3.15 25.79 6.49
CA GLU A 195 -3.97 25.89 7.70
C GLU A 195 -5.44 25.51 7.44
N ARG A 196 -5.98 25.91 6.29
CA ARG A 196 -7.35 25.50 5.90
C ARG A 196 -7.46 24.00 5.72
N HIS A 197 -6.48 23.34 5.08
CA HIS A 197 -6.48 21.89 4.93
C HIS A 197 -6.34 21.17 6.28
N ARG A 198 -5.50 21.69 7.20
CA ARG A 198 -5.39 21.17 8.56
C ARG A 198 -6.71 21.25 9.33
N ALA A 199 -7.41 22.39 9.25
CA ALA A 199 -8.72 22.55 9.88
C ALA A 199 -9.75 21.56 9.29
N ASN A 200 -9.77 21.40 7.97
CA ASN A 200 -10.63 20.43 7.30
C ASN A 200 -10.30 18.98 7.72
N LEU A 201 -9.02 18.62 7.83
CA LEU A 201 -8.58 17.32 8.31
C LEU A 201 -9.06 17.04 9.73
N LEU A 202 -8.87 17.99 10.66
CA LEU A 202 -9.36 17.87 12.04
C LEU A 202 -10.88 17.63 12.07
N GLN A 203 -11.65 18.40 11.29
CA GLN A 203 -13.10 18.26 11.20
C GLN A 203 -13.50 16.92 10.58
N LYS A 204 -12.91 16.55 9.42
CA LYS A 204 -13.22 15.30 8.71
C LYS A 204 -12.91 14.05 9.54
N LEU A 205 -11.79 14.07 10.27
CA LEU A 205 -11.34 12.94 11.06
C LEU A 205 -11.95 12.94 12.48
N GLY A 206 -12.63 14.02 12.88
CA GLY A 206 -13.18 14.20 14.23
C GLY A 206 -12.09 14.32 15.29
N LEU A 207 -10.94 14.90 14.91
CA LEU A 207 -9.77 15.13 15.77
C LEU A 207 -9.74 16.57 16.25
N ARG A 208 -9.04 16.82 17.36
CA ARG A 208 -9.09 18.11 18.06
C ARG A 208 -7.85 18.97 17.82
N ASP A 209 -6.68 18.33 17.67
CA ASP A 209 -5.41 19.03 17.61
C ASP A 209 -4.36 18.31 16.75
N ARG A 210 -3.17 18.94 16.66
CA ARG A 210 -2.04 18.40 15.91
C ARG A 210 -1.55 17.05 16.46
N LEU A 211 -1.56 16.88 17.78
CA LEU A 211 -1.10 15.63 18.39
C LEU A 211 -1.99 14.46 18.00
N GLU A 212 -3.31 14.70 17.96
CA GLU A 212 -4.26 13.70 17.48
C GLU A 212 -4.10 13.42 15.98
N LEU A 213 -3.77 14.43 15.15
CA LEU A 213 -3.40 14.23 13.74
C LEU A 213 -2.14 13.38 13.61
N THR A 214 -1.09 13.66 14.40
CA THR A 214 0.14 12.86 14.37
C THR A 214 -0.12 11.41 14.80
N ARG A 215 -0.85 11.20 15.90
CA ARG A 215 -1.25 9.84 16.33
C ARG A 215 -2.11 9.13 15.30
N TYR A 216 -2.97 9.86 14.61
CA TYR A 216 -3.75 9.31 13.50
C TYR A 216 -2.82 8.92 12.35
N ALA A 217 -1.89 9.78 11.94
CA ALA A 217 -0.93 9.51 10.87
C ALA A 217 -0.06 8.28 11.18
N ILE A 218 0.42 8.13 12.42
CA ILE A 218 1.12 6.91 12.89
C ILE A 218 0.19 5.69 12.80
N ARG A 219 -1.02 5.79 13.33
CA ARG A 219 -2.00 4.69 13.32
C ARG A 219 -2.41 4.26 11.92
N VAL A 220 -2.48 5.20 10.96
CA VAL A 220 -2.74 4.91 9.54
C VAL A 220 -1.45 4.79 8.71
N GLY A 221 -0.23 4.74 9.33
CA GLY A 221 1.10 4.48 8.78
C GLY A 221 1.52 5.41 7.68
N LEU A 222 1.07 6.61 7.77
CA LEU A 222 1.63 7.68 6.95
C LEU A 222 3.04 8.05 7.41
N ILE A 223 3.35 7.80 8.68
CA ILE A 223 4.67 7.96 9.27
C ILE A 223 4.94 6.88 10.31
N GLU A 224 6.22 6.61 10.57
CA GLU A 224 6.65 5.77 11.70
C GLU A 224 6.60 6.55 13.02
N PRO A 225 6.43 5.84 14.18
CA PRO A 225 6.41 6.46 15.50
C PRO A 225 7.76 7.01 15.96
#